data_63fed8849c7be70568efd127e47803ea
#
_entry.id   63fed8849c7be70568efd127e47803ea
#
_cell.length_a   1.000
_cell.length_b   1.000
_cell.length_c   1.000
_cell.angle_alpha   90.00
_cell.angle_beta   90.00
_cell.angle_gamma   90.00
#
_symmetry.space_group_name_H-M   'P 1'
#
loop_
_entity.id
_entity.type
_entity.pdbx_description
1 polymer ?
#
loop_
_entity_poly.entity_id
_entity_poly.type
_entity_poly.pdbx_seq_one_letter_code
_entity_poly.pdbx_strand_id
1 'polypeptide(L)'
;MRAKAIFLDFYGTLVHEDDDILPPIYDQIRASMETSSEPGEIGQYWWKTLSGLFDASFDDRFKPQRELGLLSLAETLAHFGSDCSAEQLIRGQFDHWMKPELYEDTLPFLSTFRHLPIYILSNIDTADIAAAAMVHGIKVTDIITSEDVRAYKPRPELFLEGMKRCGLKPSEIVHIVDSYSSDVIGAGRLGIRTIWLNRLHKRQPHGPEPDYVCYDLKAAEQWLLQSKENEAR
;
A
#
# COMPACT_ATOMS: atom_id res chain seq x y z
N MET A 1 -17.89 -18.22 4.31
CA MET A 1 -17.54 -18.01 5.76
C MET A 1 -17.48 -16.51 6.00
N ARG A 2 -18.22 -16.01 6.99
CA ARG A 2 -18.40 -14.57 7.28
C ARG A 2 -17.09 -13.95 7.78
N ALA A 3 -16.66 -12.85 7.17
CA ALA A 3 -15.55 -12.06 7.72
C ALA A 3 -15.96 -11.48 9.08
N LYS A 4 -15.09 -11.66 10.08
CA LYS A 4 -15.23 -11.11 11.43
C LYS A 4 -14.38 -9.86 11.63
N ALA A 5 -13.38 -9.64 10.78
CA ALA A 5 -12.58 -8.43 10.69
C ALA A 5 -12.24 -8.11 9.24
N ILE A 6 -12.00 -6.84 8.96
CA ILE A 6 -11.52 -6.35 7.67
C ILE A 6 -10.11 -5.80 7.87
N PHE A 7 -9.17 -6.29 7.07
CA PHE A 7 -7.87 -5.67 6.89
C PHE A 7 -7.90 -4.81 5.64
N LEU A 8 -7.31 -3.65 5.68
CA LEU A 8 -7.22 -2.71 4.56
C LEU A 8 -5.75 -2.32 4.37
N ASP A 9 -5.32 -2.21 3.13
CA ASP A 9 -4.18 -1.35 2.85
C ASP A 9 -4.63 0.12 2.88
N PHE A 10 -3.70 1.07 2.79
CA PHE A 10 -4.00 2.49 2.94
C PHE A 10 -3.83 3.26 1.62
N TYR A 11 -2.59 3.39 1.13
CA TYR A 11 -2.30 4.08 -0.12
C TYR A 11 -2.72 3.21 -1.31
N GLY A 12 -3.36 3.81 -2.33
CA GLY A 12 -3.98 3.08 -3.44
C GLY A 12 -5.32 2.41 -3.09
N THR A 13 -5.62 2.25 -1.79
CA THR A 13 -6.85 1.62 -1.30
C THR A 13 -7.84 2.64 -0.73
N LEU A 14 -7.46 3.36 0.32
CA LEU A 14 -8.28 4.38 1.00
C LEU A 14 -7.96 5.80 0.53
N VAL A 15 -6.72 6.06 0.18
CA VAL A 15 -6.20 7.33 -0.31
C VAL A 15 -5.42 7.11 -1.59
N HIS A 16 -5.24 8.18 -2.38
CA HIS A 16 -4.45 8.13 -3.60
C HIS A 16 -2.99 7.78 -3.33
N GLU A 17 -2.39 7.04 -4.26
CA GLU A 17 -0.95 6.78 -4.30
C GLU A 17 -0.19 7.96 -4.94
N ASP A 18 1.10 7.77 -5.16
CA ASP A 18 2.04 8.75 -5.68
C ASP A 18 1.92 9.02 -7.19
N ASP A 19 0.90 8.48 -7.88
CA ASP A 19 0.78 8.49 -9.35
C ASP A 19 0.89 9.90 -9.96
N ASP A 20 0.39 10.93 -9.27
CA ASP A 20 0.45 12.32 -9.72
C ASP A 20 1.71 13.06 -9.21
N ILE A 21 2.40 12.49 -8.22
CA ILE A 21 3.59 13.09 -7.59
C ILE A 21 4.87 12.68 -8.31
N LEU A 22 4.93 11.45 -8.80
CA LEU A 22 6.15 10.90 -9.41
C LEU A 22 6.49 11.50 -10.79
N PRO A 23 5.54 11.76 -11.72
CA PRO A 23 5.86 12.29 -13.05
C PRO A 23 6.65 13.60 -13.04
N PRO A 24 6.32 14.63 -12.21
CA PRO A 24 7.15 15.83 -12.10
C PRO A 24 8.58 15.57 -11.64
N ILE A 25 8.79 14.56 -10.78
CA ILE A 25 10.14 14.16 -10.33
C ILE A 25 10.91 13.55 -11.51
N TYR A 26 10.28 12.66 -12.27
CA TYR A 26 10.91 12.07 -13.48
C TYR A 26 11.29 13.13 -14.50
N ASP A 27 10.45 14.15 -14.69
CA ASP A 27 10.73 15.25 -15.64
C ASP A 27 11.91 16.09 -15.19
N GLN A 28 12.04 16.37 -13.89
CA GLN A 28 13.20 17.09 -13.34
C GLN A 28 14.49 16.27 -13.49
N ILE A 29 14.46 14.97 -13.19
CA ILE A 29 15.60 14.07 -13.39
C ILE A 29 16.00 14.10 -14.88
N ARG A 30 15.03 13.91 -15.78
CA ARG A 30 15.29 13.91 -17.24
C ARG A 30 15.90 15.22 -17.74
N ALA A 31 15.45 16.36 -17.20
CA ALA A 31 15.95 17.67 -17.58
C ALA A 31 17.41 17.93 -17.15
N SER A 32 17.92 17.22 -16.14
CA SER A 32 19.26 17.36 -15.60
C SER A 32 20.25 16.26 -16.02
N MET A 33 19.78 15.28 -16.82
CA MET A 33 20.63 14.19 -17.30
C MET A 33 21.50 14.62 -18.47
N GLU A 34 22.71 14.08 -18.58
CA GLU A 34 23.56 14.26 -19.75
C GLU A 34 23.12 13.43 -20.95
N THR A 35 22.40 12.32 -20.74
CA THR A 35 21.95 11.40 -21.76
C THR A 35 20.43 11.30 -21.79
N SER A 36 19.83 11.05 -22.96
CA SER A 36 18.38 10.82 -23.07
C SER A 36 18.01 9.45 -22.51
N SER A 37 16.86 9.36 -21.84
CA SER A 37 16.24 8.10 -21.41
C SER A 37 14.88 7.91 -22.06
N GLU A 38 14.46 6.66 -22.23
CA GLU A 38 13.12 6.33 -22.73
C GLU A 38 12.04 6.67 -21.67
N PRO A 39 10.81 7.01 -22.11
CA PRO A 39 9.70 7.23 -21.19
C PRO A 39 9.49 6.04 -20.27
N GLY A 40 9.39 6.30 -18.96
CA GLY A 40 9.17 5.27 -17.93
C GLY A 40 10.43 4.56 -17.41
N GLU A 41 11.58 4.70 -18.08
CA GLU A 41 12.83 4.03 -17.66
C GLU A 41 13.30 4.48 -16.27
N ILE A 42 13.21 5.78 -15.97
CA ILE A 42 13.57 6.34 -14.66
C ILE A 42 12.67 5.74 -13.56
N GLY A 43 11.35 5.72 -13.77
CA GLY A 43 10.40 5.16 -12.81
C GLY A 43 10.58 3.65 -12.60
N GLN A 44 10.85 2.90 -13.67
CA GLN A 44 11.12 1.46 -13.58
C GLN A 44 12.41 1.18 -12.79
N TYR A 45 13.47 1.94 -13.04
CA TYR A 45 14.73 1.78 -12.32
C TYR A 45 14.56 2.13 -10.84
N TRP A 46 13.94 3.28 -10.54
CA TRP A 46 13.70 3.71 -9.17
C TRP A 46 12.84 2.72 -8.41
N TRP A 47 11.72 2.27 -8.99
CA TRP A 47 10.88 1.25 -8.37
C TRP A 47 11.63 -0.07 -8.12
N LYS A 48 12.43 -0.53 -9.08
CA LYS A 48 13.26 -1.74 -8.92
C LYS A 48 14.25 -1.59 -7.77
N THR A 49 14.91 -0.44 -7.67
CA THR A 49 15.86 -0.14 -6.60
C THR A 49 15.16 -0.10 -5.24
N LEU A 50 14.04 0.62 -5.14
CA LEU A 50 13.26 0.72 -3.92
C LEU A 50 12.71 -0.64 -3.47
N SER A 51 12.17 -1.44 -4.39
CA SER A 51 11.68 -2.78 -4.08
C SER A 51 12.79 -3.70 -3.55
N GLY A 52 13.98 -3.63 -4.14
CA GLY A 52 15.13 -4.38 -3.63
C GLY A 52 15.55 -3.95 -2.22
N LEU A 53 15.44 -2.66 -1.90
CA LEU A 53 15.70 -2.14 -0.55
C LEU A 53 14.63 -2.60 0.44
N PHE A 54 13.35 -2.64 0.08
CA PHE A 54 12.29 -3.22 0.91
C PHE A 54 12.56 -4.68 1.24
N ASP A 55 12.90 -5.49 0.23
CA ASP A 55 13.19 -6.92 0.41
C ASP A 55 14.37 -7.16 1.37
N ALA A 56 15.36 -6.26 1.37
CA ALA A 56 16.54 -6.35 2.23
C ALA A 56 16.34 -5.75 3.64
N SER A 57 15.27 -4.98 3.85
CA SER A 57 15.00 -4.20 5.06
C SER A 57 14.03 -4.94 5.99
N PHE A 58 14.58 -5.70 6.94
CA PHE A 58 13.79 -6.40 7.96
C PHE A 58 14.62 -6.68 9.22
N ASP A 59 13.96 -6.93 10.34
CA ASP A 59 14.56 -7.16 11.65
C ASP A 59 15.62 -6.09 12.02
N ASP A 60 16.85 -6.50 12.37
CA ASP A 60 17.92 -5.59 12.75
C ASP A 60 18.40 -4.69 11.60
N ARG A 61 18.10 -5.04 10.36
CA ARG A 61 18.44 -4.26 9.16
C ARG A 61 17.28 -3.39 8.68
N PHE A 62 16.18 -3.37 9.40
CA PHE A 62 15.04 -2.56 9.03
C PHE A 62 15.41 -1.07 8.99
N LYS A 63 14.96 -0.39 7.95
CA LYS A 63 15.05 1.05 7.73
C LYS A 63 13.66 1.60 7.41
N PRO A 64 13.30 2.79 7.94
CA PRO A 64 12.04 3.45 7.61
C PRO A 64 11.88 3.73 6.12
N GLN A 65 10.65 3.83 5.65
CA GLN A 65 10.36 4.03 4.22
C GLN A 65 10.92 5.35 3.69
N ARG A 66 10.91 6.42 4.49
CA ARG A 66 11.53 7.71 4.12
C ARG A 66 13.02 7.55 3.85
N GLU A 67 13.74 6.78 4.67
CA GLU A 67 15.16 6.51 4.45
C GLU A 67 15.37 5.69 3.16
N LEU A 68 14.57 4.65 2.93
CA LEU A 68 14.68 3.82 1.72
C LEU A 68 14.28 4.61 0.45
N GLY A 69 13.27 5.47 0.54
CA GLY A 69 12.88 6.36 -0.54
C GLY A 69 14.03 7.31 -0.94
N LEU A 70 14.66 7.93 0.04
CA LEU A 70 15.81 8.81 -0.20
C LEU A 70 16.99 8.06 -0.81
N LEU A 71 17.35 6.91 -0.25
CA LEU A 71 18.47 6.07 -0.74
C LEU A 71 18.21 5.60 -2.18
N SER A 72 17.00 5.12 -2.48
CA SER A 72 16.66 4.63 -3.82
C SER A 72 16.65 5.74 -4.86
N LEU A 73 16.17 6.95 -4.48
CA LEU A 73 16.21 8.11 -5.38
C LEU A 73 17.65 8.57 -5.62
N ALA A 74 18.48 8.65 -4.58
CA ALA A 74 19.90 9.01 -4.72
C ALA A 74 20.66 8.04 -5.65
N GLU A 75 20.41 6.73 -5.53
CA GLU A 75 20.97 5.73 -6.42
C GLU A 75 20.45 5.90 -7.87
N THR A 76 19.18 6.22 -8.03
CA THR A 76 18.57 6.48 -9.35
C THR A 76 19.20 7.71 -10.00
N LEU A 77 19.38 8.81 -9.27
CA LEU A 77 20.07 10.02 -9.78
C LEU A 77 21.49 9.70 -10.23
N ALA A 78 22.24 8.97 -9.42
CA ALA A 78 23.60 8.56 -9.77
C ALA A 78 23.63 7.67 -11.02
N HIS A 79 22.68 6.73 -11.16
CA HIS A 79 22.57 5.83 -12.31
C HIS A 79 22.34 6.59 -13.62
N PHE A 80 21.49 7.62 -13.58
CA PHE A 80 21.16 8.42 -14.78
C PHE A 80 22.06 9.64 -14.98
N GLY A 81 23.04 9.86 -14.11
CA GLY A 81 23.95 11.01 -14.20
C GLY A 81 23.24 12.35 -13.99
N SER A 82 22.22 12.40 -13.16
CA SER A 82 21.49 13.62 -12.80
C SER A 82 22.17 14.34 -11.64
N ASP A 83 22.28 15.66 -11.73
CA ASP A 83 22.84 16.53 -10.70
C ASP A 83 21.80 17.05 -9.70
N CYS A 84 20.56 16.59 -9.79
CA CYS A 84 19.50 16.93 -8.84
C CYS A 84 19.81 16.45 -7.41
N SER A 85 19.31 17.20 -6.41
CA SER A 85 19.33 16.75 -5.01
C SER A 85 18.16 15.81 -4.72
N ALA A 86 18.47 14.59 -4.28
CA ALA A 86 17.44 13.62 -3.87
C ALA A 86 16.56 14.17 -2.74
N GLU A 87 17.16 14.89 -1.76
CA GLU A 87 16.46 15.49 -0.63
C GLU A 87 15.48 16.58 -1.05
N GLN A 88 15.76 17.29 -2.16
CA GLN A 88 14.84 18.31 -2.67
C GLN A 88 13.71 17.68 -3.47
N LEU A 89 14.03 16.73 -4.33
CA LEU A 89 13.05 16.09 -5.20
C LEU A 89 12.00 15.28 -4.40
N ILE A 90 12.43 14.55 -3.38
CA ILE A 90 11.54 13.63 -2.64
C ILE A 90 10.57 14.35 -1.68
N ARG A 91 10.76 15.63 -1.40
CA ARG A 91 9.91 16.37 -0.45
C ARG A 91 8.44 16.32 -0.79
N GLY A 92 8.09 16.50 -2.07
CA GLY A 92 6.71 16.44 -2.53
C GLY A 92 6.04 15.09 -2.25
N GLN A 93 6.80 13.99 -2.38
CA GLN A 93 6.33 12.65 -2.04
C GLN A 93 6.12 12.50 -0.53
N PHE A 94 7.04 12.98 0.30
CA PHE A 94 6.88 12.95 1.76
C PHE A 94 5.70 13.79 2.26
N ASP A 95 5.46 14.95 1.64
CA ASP A 95 4.30 15.79 1.95
C ASP A 95 3.00 15.09 1.53
N HIS A 96 3.00 14.41 0.39
CA HIS A 96 1.87 13.59 -0.06
C HIS A 96 1.57 12.45 0.92
N TRP A 97 2.56 11.72 1.41
CA TRP A 97 2.34 10.63 2.38
C TRP A 97 1.65 11.10 3.66
N MET A 98 1.93 12.31 4.11
CA MET A 98 1.26 12.90 5.28
C MET A 98 -0.14 13.45 4.97
N LYS A 99 -0.41 13.81 3.71
CA LYS A 99 -1.66 14.45 3.29
C LYS A 99 -2.08 14.00 1.88
N PRO A 100 -2.28 12.69 1.64
CA PRO A 100 -2.77 12.19 0.36
C PRO A 100 -4.21 12.63 0.13
N GLU A 101 -4.67 12.62 -1.11
CA GLU A 101 -6.10 12.79 -1.41
C GLU A 101 -6.89 11.54 -1.01
N LEU A 102 -8.11 11.76 -0.49
CA LEU A 102 -9.00 10.69 -0.07
C LEU A 102 -9.85 10.22 -1.26
N TYR A 103 -10.00 8.92 -1.48
CA TYR A 103 -11.00 8.42 -2.42
C TYR A 103 -12.42 8.67 -1.90
N GLU A 104 -13.33 9.03 -2.80
CA GLU A 104 -14.73 9.38 -2.46
C GLU A 104 -15.49 8.23 -1.79
N ASP A 105 -15.14 6.98 -2.08
CA ASP A 105 -15.76 5.77 -1.56
C ASP A 105 -15.23 5.30 -0.19
N THR A 106 -14.16 5.92 0.30
CA THR A 106 -13.48 5.52 1.55
C THR A 106 -14.36 5.71 2.78
N LEU A 107 -14.82 6.94 3.04
CA LEU A 107 -15.63 7.21 4.25
C LEU A 107 -16.98 6.48 4.24
N PRO A 108 -17.72 6.40 3.10
CA PRO A 108 -18.89 5.55 3.00
C PRO A 108 -18.64 4.09 3.36
N PHE A 109 -17.58 3.49 2.81
CA PHE A 109 -17.19 2.12 3.11
C PHE A 109 -16.90 1.90 4.59
N LEU A 110 -16.05 2.74 5.19
CA LEU A 110 -15.73 2.68 6.63
C LEU A 110 -16.98 2.83 7.50
N SER A 111 -17.91 3.70 7.11
CA SER A 111 -19.19 3.89 7.81
C SER A 111 -20.07 2.65 7.77
N THR A 112 -20.17 1.98 6.61
CA THR A 112 -20.96 0.76 6.44
C THR A 112 -20.44 -0.37 7.34
N PHE A 113 -19.13 -0.53 7.43
CA PHE A 113 -18.50 -1.61 8.19
C PHE A 113 -18.05 -1.21 9.61
N ARG A 114 -18.46 -0.04 10.13
CA ARG A 114 -18.14 0.41 11.51
C ARG A 114 -18.47 -0.58 12.64
N HIS A 115 -19.31 -1.57 12.34
CA HIS A 115 -19.70 -2.62 13.27
C HIS A 115 -18.73 -3.81 13.31
N LEU A 116 -17.75 -3.84 12.42
CA LEU A 116 -16.67 -4.83 12.38
C LEU A 116 -15.35 -4.17 12.81
N PRO A 117 -14.45 -4.91 13.44
CA PRO A 117 -13.08 -4.45 13.60
C PRO A 117 -12.42 -4.24 12.24
N ILE A 118 -11.86 -3.05 12.04
CA ILE A 118 -11.10 -2.68 10.83
C ILE A 118 -9.67 -2.38 11.24
N TYR A 119 -8.71 -3.02 10.58
CA TYR A 119 -7.28 -2.83 10.78
C TYR A 119 -6.65 -2.35 9.48
N ILE A 120 -5.83 -1.32 9.55
CA ILE A 120 -5.01 -0.90 8.41
C ILE A 120 -3.64 -1.55 8.54
N LEU A 121 -3.16 -2.17 7.46
CA LEU A 121 -1.85 -2.79 7.33
C LEU A 121 -1.10 -2.14 6.18
N SER A 122 -0.13 -1.27 6.45
CA SER A 122 0.49 -0.46 5.41
C SER A 122 2.02 -0.49 5.46
N ASN A 123 2.64 -0.56 4.28
CA ASN A 123 4.07 -0.35 4.11
C ASN A 123 4.37 1.16 4.14
N ILE A 124 4.50 1.72 5.33
CA ILE A 124 4.72 3.16 5.54
C ILE A 124 5.33 3.40 6.93
N ASP A 125 5.91 4.56 7.13
CA ASP A 125 6.34 5.01 8.44
C ASP A 125 5.13 5.46 9.29
N THR A 126 5.14 5.14 10.57
CA THR A 126 3.99 5.32 11.48
C THR A 126 3.54 6.78 11.58
N ALA A 127 4.48 7.71 11.57
CA ALA A 127 4.17 9.14 11.65
C ALA A 127 3.40 9.65 10.42
N ASP A 128 3.71 9.14 9.22
CA ASP A 128 3.09 9.57 7.97
C ASP A 128 1.64 9.13 7.90
N ILE A 129 1.36 7.86 8.13
CA ILE A 129 -0.01 7.36 8.10
C ILE A 129 -0.85 7.91 9.25
N ALA A 130 -0.26 8.18 10.41
CA ALA A 130 -0.96 8.82 11.52
C ALA A 130 -1.40 10.24 11.15
N ALA A 131 -0.53 11.02 10.48
CA ALA A 131 -0.88 12.35 9.97
C ALA A 131 -1.99 12.27 8.90
N ALA A 132 -1.87 11.38 7.93
CA ALA A 132 -2.87 11.18 6.88
C ALA A 132 -4.23 10.76 7.44
N ALA A 133 -4.27 9.80 8.36
CA ALA A 133 -5.50 9.34 9.00
C ALA A 133 -6.17 10.46 9.81
N MET A 134 -5.38 11.29 10.50
CA MET A 134 -5.88 12.44 11.27
C MET A 134 -6.49 13.51 10.35
N VAL A 135 -5.83 13.86 9.25
CA VAL A 135 -6.32 14.87 8.28
C VAL A 135 -7.70 14.49 7.74
N HIS A 136 -7.92 13.22 7.46
CA HIS A 136 -9.18 12.72 6.88
C HIS A 136 -10.19 12.23 7.91
N GLY A 137 -9.87 12.29 9.20
CA GLY A 137 -10.77 11.80 10.25
C GLY A 137 -11.04 10.29 10.16
N ILE A 138 -10.12 9.51 9.60
CA ILE A 138 -10.24 8.06 9.48
C ILE A 138 -10.17 7.43 10.87
N LYS A 139 -11.22 6.67 11.20
CA LYS A 139 -11.34 5.97 12.48
C LYS A 139 -11.46 4.48 12.23
N VAL A 140 -10.47 3.74 12.65
CA VAL A 140 -10.39 2.28 12.56
C VAL A 140 -10.03 1.68 13.92
N THR A 141 -10.04 0.36 14.03
CA THR A 141 -9.69 -0.33 15.28
C THR A 141 -8.22 -0.14 15.59
N ASP A 142 -7.35 -0.30 14.59
CA ASP A 142 -5.91 -0.15 14.76
C ASP A 142 -5.22 0.08 13.40
N ILE A 143 -4.00 0.63 13.42
CA ILE A 143 -3.12 0.81 12.27
C ILE A 143 -1.81 0.10 12.59
N ILE A 144 -1.35 -0.74 11.69
CA ILE A 144 -0.11 -1.52 11.79
C ILE A 144 0.76 -1.17 10.60
N THR A 145 1.97 -0.72 10.87
CA THR A 145 2.90 -0.25 9.86
C THR A 145 4.09 -1.20 9.69
N SER A 146 4.79 -1.06 8.56
CA SER A 146 6.09 -1.72 8.38
C SER A 146 7.09 -1.36 9.49
N GLU A 147 7.02 -0.13 10.01
CA GLU A 147 7.86 0.32 11.10
C GLU A 147 7.55 -0.42 12.42
N ASP A 148 6.27 -0.65 12.75
CA ASP A 148 5.86 -1.39 13.96
C ASP A 148 6.42 -2.81 14.00
N VAL A 149 6.46 -3.49 12.85
CA VAL A 149 6.89 -4.90 12.77
C VAL A 149 8.29 -5.07 12.21
N ARG A 150 8.94 -3.97 11.81
CA ARG A 150 10.28 -3.95 11.21
C ARG A 150 10.41 -4.86 10.00
N ALA A 151 9.41 -4.84 9.10
CA ALA A 151 9.36 -5.61 7.87
C ALA A 151 8.33 -5.01 6.90
N TYR A 152 8.55 -5.19 5.60
CA TYR A 152 7.66 -4.75 4.54
C TYR A 152 6.86 -5.91 3.94
N LYS A 153 5.57 -5.69 3.60
CA LYS A 153 4.82 -6.63 2.74
C LYS A 153 5.57 -6.83 1.42
N PRO A 154 5.64 -8.04 0.85
CA PRO A 154 4.82 -9.23 1.12
C PRO A 154 5.32 -10.15 2.24
N ARG A 155 6.29 -9.74 3.06
CA ARG A 155 6.70 -10.52 4.22
C ARG A 155 5.52 -10.68 5.19
N PRO A 156 5.47 -11.79 5.95
CA PRO A 156 4.29 -12.15 6.72
C PRO A 156 4.07 -11.31 7.99
N GLU A 157 5.07 -10.53 8.43
CA GLU A 157 5.10 -9.92 9.76
C GLU A 157 3.91 -8.98 10.03
N LEU A 158 3.53 -8.11 9.05
CA LEU A 158 2.36 -7.24 9.21
C LEU A 158 1.07 -8.04 9.36
N PHE A 159 0.87 -9.04 8.51
CA PHE A 159 -0.33 -9.87 8.55
C PHE A 159 -0.42 -10.68 9.85
N LEU A 160 0.71 -11.25 10.31
CA LEU A 160 0.78 -12.00 11.56
C LEU A 160 0.49 -11.12 12.78
N GLU A 161 1.02 -9.90 12.82
CA GLU A 161 0.72 -8.93 13.87
C GLU A 161 -0.76 -8.52 13.84
N GLY A 162 -1.33 -8.28 12.65
CA GLY A 162 -2.75 -8.01 12.48
C GLY A 162 -3.62 -9.14 13.02
N MET A 163 -3.32 -10.38 12.65
CA MET A 163 -4.03 -11.57 13.16
C MET A 163 -3.89 -11.72 14.68
N LYS A 164 -2.72 -11.44 15.21
CA LYS A 164 -2.46 -11.48 16.67
C LYS A 164 -3.29 -10.41 17.40
N ARG A 165 -3.31 -9.15 16.90
CA ARG A 165 -4.08 -8.05 17.53
C ARG A 165 -5.59 -8.30 17.47
N CYS A 166 -6.12 -8.85 16.36
CA CYS A 166 -7.54 -9.16 16.27
C CYS A 166 -7.95 -10.50 16.92
N GLY A 167 -7.01 -11.40 17.18
CA GLY A 167 -7.29 -12.73 17.76
C GLY A 167 -8.06 -13.67 16.84
N LEU A 168 -8.04 -13.45 15.51
CA LEU A 168 -8.80 -14.19 14.52
C LEU A 168 -7.91 -15.09 13.67
N LYS A 169 -8.54 -16.15 13.11
CA LYS A 169 -7.89 -17.03 12.14
C LYS A 169 -7.92 -16.40 10.74
N PRO A 170 -7.00 -16.76 9.82
CA PRO A 170 -6.97 -16.23 8.46
C PRO A 170 -8.33 -16.31 7.74
N SER A 171 -9.03 -17.44 7.87
CA SER A 171 -10.34 -17.66 7.23
C SER A 171 -11.48 -16.78 7.76
N GLU A 172 -11.28 -16.07 8.86
CA GLU A 172 -12.23 -15.14 9.47
C GLU A 172 -11.98 -13.68 9.07
N ILE A 173 -10.92 -13.43 8.28
CA ILE A 173 -10.46 -12.11 7.86
C ILE A 173 -10.63 -11.99 6.34
N VAL A 174 -10.93 -10.79 5.88
CA VAL A 174 -10.79 -10.38 4.48
C VAL A 174 -9.85 -9.19 4.40
N HIS A 175 -8.92 -9.22 3.45
CA HIS A 175 -7.97 -8.15 3.21
C HIS A 175 -8.28 -7.47 1.87
N ILE A 176 -8.55 -6.16 1.87
CA ILE A 176 -8.87 -5.37 0.68
C ILE A 176 -7.67 -4.50 0.35
N VAL A 177 -7.17 -4.60 -0.89
CA VAL A 177 -5.84 -4.12 -1.27
C VAL A 177 -5.77 -3.76 -2.74
N ASP A 178 -4.94 -2.78 -3.08
CA ASP A 178 -4.64 -2.43 -4.48
C ASP A 178 -3.36 -3.12 -4.99
N SER A 179 -2.39 -3.45 -4.10
CA SER A 179 -1.13 -4.06 -4.48
C SER A 179 -1.24 -5.58 -4.61
N TYR A 180 -1.07 -6.09 -5.83
CA TYR A 180 -1.05 -7.52 -6.07
C TYR A 180 0.20 -8.19 -5.46
N SER A 181 1.39 -7.61 -5.68
CA SER A 181 2.66 -8.20 -5.27
C SER A 181 2.87 -8.18 -3.75
N SER A 182 2.55 -7.08 -3.11
CA SER A 182 2.75 -6.90 -1.67
C SER A 182 1.66 -7.58 -0.85
N ASP A 183 0.41 -7.51 -1.30
CA ASP A 183 -0.75 -7.85 -0.48
C ASP A 183 -1.45 -9.12 -0.92
N VAL A 184 -1.87 -9.25 -2.19
CA VAL A 184 -2.55 -10.47 -2.64
C VAL A 184 -1.66 -11.69 -2.43
N ILE A 185 -0.38 -11.58 -2.84
CA ILE A 185 0.59 -12.66 -2.62
C ILE A 185 0.88 -12.86 -1.13
N GLY A 186 1.14 -11.79 -0.38
CA GLY A 186 1.52 -11.86 1.03
C GLY A 186 0.42 -12.46 1.90
N ALA A 187 -0.79 -11.93 1.83
CA ALA A 187 -1.95 -12.41 2.59
C ALA A 187 -2.41 -13.80 2.15
N GLY A 188 -2.41 -14.05 0.83
CA GLY A 188 -2.80 -15.34 0.26
C GLY A 188 -1.93 -16.51 0.76
N ARG A 189 -0.62 -16.30 0.93
CA ARG A 189 0.29 -17.31 1.52
C ARG A 189 -0.08 -17.72 2.95
N LEU A 190 -0.79 -16.86 3.66
CA LEU A 190 -1.27 -17.12 5.01
C LEU A 190 -2.71 -17.65 5.05
N GLY A 191 -3.36 -17.78 3.90
CA GLY A 191 -4.76 -18.21 3.79
C GLY A 191 -5.78 -17.12 4.18
N ILE A 192 -5.38 -15.85 4.17
CA ILE A 192 -6.27 -14.72 4.32
C ILE A 192 -6.93 -14.47 2.96
N ARG A 193 -8.27 -14.33 2.95
CA ARG A 193 -9.01 -13.98 1.72
C ARG A 193 -8.68 -12.57 1.27
N THR A 194 -8.51 -12.38 -0.03
CA THR A 194 -8.12 -11.10 -0.61
C THR A 194 -9.16 -10.58 -1.60
N ILE A 195 -9.45 -9.30 -1.51
CA ILE A 195 -10.16 -8.53 -2.53
C ILE A 195 -9.14 -7.60 -3.18
N TRP A 196 -8.84 -7.85 -4.45
CA TRP A 196 -7.96 -6.96 -5.19
C TRP A 196 -8.72 -5.76 -5.75
N LEU A 197 -8.46 -4.60 -5.18
CA LEU A 197 -9.03 -3.31 -5.57
C LEU A 197 -8.20 -2.71 -6.69
N ASN A 198 -8.48 -3.09 -7.91
CA ASN A 198 -7.71 -2.73 -9.10
C ASN A 198 -8.22 -1.41 -9.73
N ARG A 199 -8.13 -0.29 -8.98
CA ARG A 199 -8.63 1.03 -9.40
C ARG A 199 -8.07 1.49 -10.76
N LEU A 200 -6.83 1.13 -11.07
CA LEU A 200 -6.12 1.52 -12.29
C LEU A 200 -6.26 0.54 -13.44
N HIS A 201 -7.13 -0.47 -13.35
CA HIS A 201 -7.33 -1.50 -14.38
C HIS A 201 -6.02 -2.18 -14.83
N LYS A 202 -5.07 -2.36 -13.91
CA LYS A 202 -3.79 -3.05 -14.17
C LYS A 202 -4.06 -4.48 -14.64
N ARG A 203 -3.24 -4.98 -15.58
CA ARG A 203 -3.29 -6.39 -15.94
C ARG A 203 -2.89 -7.25 -14.74
N GLN A 204 -3.70 -8.28 -14.44
CA GLN A 204 -3.37 -9.20 -13.36
C GLN A 204 -2.07 -9.95 -13.68
N PRO A 205 -1.08 -9.93 -12.79
CA PRO A 205 0.14 -10.71 -12.94
C PRO A 205 -0.13 -12.21 -12.86
N HIS A 206 0.81 -13.04 -13.34
CA HIS A 206 0.76 -14.47 -13.10
C HIS A 206 1.02 -14.76 -11.62
N GLY A 207 0.14 -15.55 -10.99
CA GLY A 207 0.27 -15.89 -9.57
C GLY A 207 -1.06 -16.36 -8.97
N PRO A 208 -1.17 -16.39 -7.62
CA PRO A 208 -2.40 -16.77 -6.93
C PRO A 208 -3.53 -15.81 -7.26
N GLU A 209 -4.73 -16.36 -7.50
CA GLU A 209 -5.89 -15.53 -7.77
C GLU A 209 -6.44 -14.92 -6.47
N PRO A 210 -6.81 -13.62 -6.47
CA PRO A 210 -7.58 -13.04 -5.37
C PRO A 210 -8.98 -13.67 -5.33
N ASP A 211 -9.60 -13.70 -4.16
CA ASP A 211 -10.99 -14.22 -4.01
C ASP A 211 -12.01 -13.35 -4.77
N TYR A 212 -11.72 -12.08 -4.94
CA TYR A 212 -12.52 -11.14 -5.71
C TYR A 212 -11.66 -10.02 -6.29
N VAL A 213 -12.05 -9.54 -7.47
CA VAL A 213 -11.45 -8.36 -8.11
C VAL A 213 -12.53 -7.31 -8.31
N CYS A 214 -12.25 -6.09 -7.88
CA CYS A 214 -13.13 -4.94 -8.08
C CYS A 214 -12.32 -3.67 -8.38
N TYR A 215 -13.03 -2.58 -8.71
CA TYR A 215 -12.39 -1.34 -9.15
C TYR A 215 -12.66 -0.17 -8.21
N ASP A 216 -13.53 -0.36 -7.22
CA ASP A 216 -13.83 0.61 -6.17
C ASP A 216 -14.28 -0.11 -4.88
N LEU A 217 -14.28 0.62 -3.76
CA LEU A 217 -14.71 0.08 -2.47
C LEU A 217 -16.22 -0.18 -2.44
N LYS A 218 -17.01 0.46 -3.30
CA LYS A 218 -18.45 0.22 -3.40
C LYS A 218 -18.73 -1.20 -3.92
N ALA A 219 -17.99 -1.66 -4.91
CA ALA A 219 -18.09 -3.04 -5.41
C ALA A 219 -17.60 -4.05 -4.36
N ALA A 220 -16.51 -3.74 -3.64
CA ALA A 220 -16.04 -4.56 -2.52
C ALA A 220 -17.10 -4.67 -1.40
N GLU A 221 -17.76 -3.56 -1.06
CA GLU A 221 -18.88 -3.53 -0.10
C GLU A 221 -20.01 -4.45 -0.53
N GLN A 222 -20.46 -4.34 -1.77
CA GLN A 222 -21.55 -5.18 -2.32
C GLN A 222 -21.20 -6.66 -2.23
N TRP A 223 -20.00 -7.04 -2.60
CA TRP A 223 -19.54 -8.42 -2.52
C TRP A 223 -19.53 -8.94 -1.07
N LEU A 224 -19.06 -8.14 -0.12
CA LEU A 224 -19.03 -8.49 1.30
C LEU A 224 -20.45 -8.66 1.88
N LEU A 225 -21.40 -7.82 1.47
CA LEU A 225 -22.79 -7.89 1.95
C LEU A 225 -23.51 -9.09 1.37
N GLN A 226 -23.35 -9.41 0.07
CA GLN A 226 -23.94 -10.59 -0.58
C GLN A 226 -23.39 -11.90 0.00
N SER A 227 -22.09 -11.93 0.33
CA SER A 227 -21.48 -13.09 0.99
C SER A 227 -22.10 -13.41 2.35
N LYS A 228 -22.69 -12.41 3.02
CA LYS A 228 -23.45 -12.59 4.27
C LYS A 228 -24.82 -13.26 4.03
N GLU A 229 -25.51 -12.94 2.95
CA GLU A 229 -26.87 -13.45 2.67
C GLU A 229 -26.84 -14.91 2.21
N ASN A 230 -25.84 -15.29 1.41
CA ASN A 230 -25.71 -16.65 0.89
C ASN A 230 -25.35 -17.68 1.98
N GLU A 231 -24.84 -17.28 3.13
CA GLU A 231 -24.52 -18.16 4.27
C GLU A 231 -25.65 -18.22 5.31
N ALA A 232 -26.63 -17.34 5.23
CA ALA A 232 -27.79 -17.33 6.12
C ALA A 232 -28.95 -18.21 5.60
N ARG A 233 -28.81 -18.79 4.40
CA ARG A 233 -29.73 -19.72 3.76
C ARG A 233 -29.22 -21.16 3.86
#